data_089097c324c7e5526a94f778301f5570
#
_entry.id   089097c324c7e5526a94f778301f5570
#
_cell.length_a   1.000
_cell.length_b   1.000
_cell.length_c   1.000
_cell.angle_alpha   90.00
_cell.angle_beta   90.00
_cell.angle_gamma   90.00
#
_symmetry.space_group_name_H-M   'P 1'
#
loop_
_entity.id
_entity.type
_entity.pdbx_description
1 polymer ?
#
loop_
_entity_poly.entity_id
_entity_poly.type
_entity_poly.pdbx_seq_one_letter_code
_entity_poly.pdbx_strand_id
1 'polypeptide(L)'
;MLIQFWKRRKKQCVSIVCSISVLFSSIFFLNGCEATFLEEKKSSKEVENERFTSFTEKLFCKEVAASQISLHYTLKEPEAYGIDKADTAYGTIQTDSTQIKTAAENIQQALYTFSYEKLNVKNKITYDLLKQYLRSLREEADYLYYEEPLNTVNGVQTQIPIVLSEYQFYDRTDVEAYLDVLSETRDYFQQIIAFER
;
A
#
# COMPACT_ATOMS: atom_id res chain seq x y z
N MET A 1 -6.19 -17.47 -4.40
CA MET A 1 -7.31 -18.05 -3.64
C MET A 1 -7.96 -17.11 -2.63
N LEU A 2 -7.32 -16.03 -2.20
CA LEU A 2 -7.86 -15.04 -1.23
C LEU A 2 -8.71 -13.92 -1.87
N ILE A 3 -8.57 -13.66 -3.16
CA ILE A 3 -9.26 -12.59 -3.89
C ILE A 3 -10.75 -12.90 -4.17
N GLN A 4 -11.12 -14.18 -4.24
CA GLN A 4 -12.52 -14.58 -4.48
C GLN A 4 -13.42 -14.46 -3.24
N PHE A 5 -12.85 -14.43 -2.05
CA PHE A 5 -13.63 -14.34 -0.81
C PHE A 5 -14.16 -12.92 -0.55
N TRP A 6 -13.48 -11.91 -1.05
CA TRP A 6 -13.84 -10.50 -0.84
C TRP A 6 -14.94 -10.00 -1.79
N LYS A 7 -14.98 -10.54 -3.02
CA LYS A 7 -16.00 -10.18 -4.04
C LYS A 7 -17.42 -10.63 -3.69
N ARG A 8 -17.60 -11.64 -2.84
CA ARG A 8 -18.94 -12.16 -2.46
C ARG A 8 -19.68 -11.30 -1.43
N ARG A 9 -19.00 -10.50 -0.62
CA ARG A 9 -19.68 -9.70 0.42
C ARG A 9 -20.29 -8.38 -0.07
N LYS A 10 -19.79 -7.79 -1.17
CA LYS A 10 -20.36 -6.52 -1.70
C LYS A 10 -21.65 -6.68 -2.50
N LYS A 11 -22.00 -7.88 -2.99
CA LYS A 11 -23.21 -8.11 -3.79
C LYS A 11 -24.46 -8.46 -2.98
N GLN A 12 -24.38 -8.71 -1.69
CA GLN A 12 -25.54 -9.07 -0.87
C GLN A 12 -26.20 -7.89 -0.15
N CYS A 13 -25.63 -6.70 -0.15
CA CYS A 13 -26.24 -5.52 0.52
C CYS A 13 -27.11 -4.64 -0.39
N VAL A 14 -27.26 -4.91 -1.67
CA VAL A 14 -28.02 -4.05 -2.60
C VAL A 14 -29.39 -4.63 -3.00
N SER A 15 -29.73 -5.84 -2.60
CA SER A 15 -30.94 -6.52 -3.08
C SER A 15 -32.10 -6.67 -2.08
N ILE A 16 -32.07 -6.00 -0.93
CA ILE A 16 -33.16 -6.15 0.10
C ILE A 16 -33.78 -4.80 0.48
N VAL A 17 -33.90 -3.86 -0.42
CA VAL A 17 -34.60 -2.58 -0.15
C VAL A 17 -35.73 -2.29 -1.14
N CYS A 18 -36.24 -3.26 -1.85
CA CYS A 18 -37.46 -3.07 -2.67
C CYS A 18 -38.40 -4.24 -2.52
N SER A 19 -39.17 -4.26 -1.41
CA SER A 19 -40.51 -4.87 -1.34
C SER A 19 -40.94 -4.95 0.13
N ILE A 20 -41.54 -3.93 0.70
CA ILE A 20 -42.61 -3.96 1.69
C ILE A 20 -43.08 -2.50 1.88
N SER A 21 -43.90 -2.05 0.96
CA SER A 21 -44.86 -0.99 1.18
C SER A 21 -46.22 -1.62 1.01
N VAL A 22 -47.06 -1.40 1.94
CA VAL A 22 -48.52 -1.59 2.03
C VAL A 22 -48.93 -2.61 3.10
N LEU A 23 -49.72 -2.06 4.01
CA LEU A 23 -50.49 -2.63 5.10
C LEU A 23 -49.80 -2.61 6.48
N PHE A 24 -49.97 -1.52 7.21
CA PHE A 24 -50.71 -1.56 8.49
C PHE A 24 -50.95 -0.12 8.97
N SER A 25 -52.17 0.33 8.71
CA SER A 25 -52.81 1.45 9.42
C SER A 25 -53.40 0.94 10.73
N SER A 26 -53.29 1.73 11.78
CA SER A 26 -53.97 1.62 13.07
C SER A 26 -53.33 0.66 14.07
N ILE A 27 -52.60 1.22 15.04
CA ILE A 27 -52.93 1.18 16.50
C ILE A 27 -51.99 2.21 17.17
N PHE A 28 -52.61 3.34 17.59
CA PHE A 28 -52.04 4.22 18.60
C PHE A 28 -52.12 3.48 19.95
N PHE A 29 -51.04 3.48 20.72
CA PHE A 29 -50.95 3.88 22.13
C PHE A 29 -49.64 3.36 22.77
N LEU A 30 -48.82 4.32 23.20
CA LEU A 30 -47.99 4.30 24.40
C LEU A 30 -46.98 3.17 24.58
N ASN A 31 -45.73 3.49 24.24
CA ASN A 31 -44.62 3.47 25.22
C ASN A 31 -43.40 4.06 24.57
N GLY A 32 -42.87 5.14 25.14
CA GLY A 32 -41.59 5.68 24.81
C GLY A 32 -40.51 4.62 25.05
N CYS A 33 -40.04 4.04 23.96
CA CYS A 33 -38.77 3.35 23.94
C CYS A 33 -37.92 4.23 23.04
N GLU A 34 -37.11 5.08 23.65
CA GLU A 34 -35.96 5.64 22.99
C GLU A 34 -35.18 4.46 22.43
N ALA A 35 -35.26 4.28 21.11
CA ALA A 35 -34.28 3.49 20.41
C ALA A 35 -32.95 4.25 20.52
N THR A 36 -32.27 4.10 21.66
CA THR A 36 -30.88 4.38 21.78
C THR A 36 -30.20 3.53 20.70
N PHE A 37 -29.82 4.17 19.62
CA PHE A 37 -28.85 3.65 18.67
C PHE A 37 -27.62 3.36 19.51
N LEU A 38 -27.50 2.10 19.97
CA LEU A 38 -26.29 1.63 20.64
C LEU A 38 -25.21 1.66 19.57
N GLU A 39 -24.52 2.77 19.48
CA GLU A 39 -23.23 2.86 18.85
C GLU A 39 -22.36 1.86 19.62
N GLU A 40 -22.17 0.69 19.02
CA GLU A 40 -21.38 -0.41 19.60
C GLU A 40 -19.96 0.13 19.80
N LYS A 41 -19.65 0.52 21.02
CA LYS A 41 -18.36 1.11 21.37
C LYS A 41 -17.30 0.06 21.13
N LYS A 42 -16.59 0.17 19.99
CA LYS A 42 -15.49 -0.72 19.62
C LYS A 42 -14.56 -0.90 20.82
N SER A 43 -14.11 -2.12 21.01
CA SER A 43 -13.13 -2.41 22.06
C SER A 43 -11.81 -1.67 21.79
N SER A 44 -11.08 -1.32 22.84
CA SER A 44 -9.77 -0.67 22.71
C SER A 44 -8.78 -1.48 21.86
N LYS A 45 -8.95 -2.82 21.79
CA LYS A 45 -8.15 -3.69 20.92
C LYS A 45 -8.56 -3.56 19.46
N GLU A 46 -9.84 -3.49 19.15
CA GLU A 46 -10.33 -3.31 17.76
C GLU A 46 -9.87 -1.98 17.19
N VAL A 47 -10.03 -0.90 17.94
CA VAL A 47 -9.57 0.44 17.54
C VAL A 47 -8.06 0.45 17.25
N GLU A 48 -7.25 -0.19 18.11
CA GLU A 48 -5.80 -0.24 17.92
C GLU A 48 -5.43 -1.05 16.68
N ASN A 49 -6.12 -2.17 16.40
CA ASN A 49 -5.86 -2.97 15.20
C ASN A 49 -6.27 -2.26 13.92
N GLU A 50 -7.39 -1.55 13.91
CA GLU A 50 -7.81 -0.74 12.76
C GLU A 50 -6.81 0.38 12.49
N ARG A 51 -6.36 1.07 13.53
CA ARG A 51 -5.35 2.14 13.42
C ARG A 51 -4.03 1.61 12.86
N PHE A 52 -3.57 0.45 13.35
CA PHE A 52 -2.36 -0.20 12.86
C PHE A 52 -2.50 -0.66 11.41
N THR A 53 -3.62 -1.28 11.05
CA THR A 53 -3.91 -1.70 9.67
C THR A 53 -3.90 -0.50 8.72
N SER A 54 -4.56 0.60 9.09
CA SER A 54 -4.54 1.83 8.29
C SER A 54 -3.14 2.43 8.15
N PHE A 55 -2.32 2.36 9.19
CA PHE A 55 -0.91 2.79 9.12
C PHE A 55 -0.11 1.95 8.12
N THR A 56 -0.21 0.63 8.19
CA THR A 56 0.52 -0.27 7.28
C THR A 56 0.01 -0.19 5.84
N GLU A 57 -1.30 0.02 5.64
CA GLU A 57 -1.87 0.27 4.31
C GLU A 57 -1.32 1.57 3.68
N LYS A 58 -1.21 2.64 4.46
CA LYS A 58 -0.61 3.89 3.98
C LYS A 58 0.86 3.73 3.60
N LEU A 59 1.64 2.98 4.38
CA LEU A 59 3.03 2.67 4.03
C LEU A 59 3.10 1.87 2.73
N PHE A 60 2.26 0.84 2.60
CA PHE A 60 2.17 0.03 1.38
C PHE A 60 1.80 0.87 0.16
N CYS A 61 0.76 1.71 0.24
CA CYS A 61 0.35 2.57 -0.86
C CYS A 61 1.47 3.53 -1.28
N LYS A 62 2.18 4.11 -0.32
CA LYS A 62 3.30 5.00 -0.59
C LYS A 62 4.45 4.27 -1.30
N GLU A 63 4.79 3.07 -0.85
CA GLU A 63 5.86 2.26 -1.45
C GLU A 63 5.51 1.85 -2.88
N VAL A 64 4.29 1.36 -3.09
CA VAL A 64 3.84 0.93 -4.42
C VAL A 64 3.72 2.10 -5.39
N ALA A 65 3.26 3.26 -4.93
CA ALA A 65 3.15 4.47 -5.75
C ALA A 65 4.52 5.11 -6.10
N ALA A 66 5.61 4.71 -5.44
CA ALA A 66 6.93 5.29 -5.67
C ALA A 66 7.43 5.11 -7.11
N SER A 67 7.01 4.05 -7.83
CA SER A 67 7.33 3.87 -9.23
C SER A 67 6.21 3.25 -10.05
N GLN A 68 6.11 3.62 -11.32
CA GLN A 68 5.12 3.08 -12.25
C GLN A 68 5.29 1.57 -12.45
N ILE A 69 6.53 1.08 -12.50
CA ILE A 69 6.82 -0.35 -12.59
C ILE A 69 6.28 -1.08 -11.34
N SER A 70 6.59 -0.59 -10.15
CA SER A 70 6.07 -1.18 -8.91
C SER A 70 4.55 -1.17 -8.86
N LEU A 71 3.94 -0.05 -9.23
CA LEU A 71 2.47 0.12 -9.24
C LEU A 71 1.81 -0.88 -10.18
N HIS A 72 2.27 -0.95 -11.42
CA HIS A 72 1.72 -1.81 -12.47
C HIS A 72 1.77 -3.30 -12.11
N TYR A 73 2.91 -3.77 -11.59
CA TYR A 73 3.08 -5.18 -11.24
C TYR A 73 2.46 -5.58 -9.90
N THR A 74 2.16 -4.62 -9.03
CA THR A 74 1.63 -4.90 -7.69
C THR A 74 0.11 -4.78 -7.62
N LEU A 75 -0.48 -3.76 -8.25
CA LEU A 75 -1.90 -3.45 -8.16
C LEU A 75 -2.57 -3.44 -9.54
N LYS A 76 -3.65 -4.21 -9.65
CA LYS A 76 -4.49 -4.21 -10.87
C LYS A 76 -5.42 -2.99 -10.93
N GLU A 77 -5.88 -2.50 -9.81
CA GLU A 77 -6.85 -1.40 -9.69
C GLU A 77 -6.30 -0.39 -8.65
N PRO A 78 -5.28 0.42 -8.99
CA PRO A 78 -4.64 1.37 -8.06
C PRO A 78 -5.62 2.38 -7.45
N GLU A 79 -6.61 2.81 -8.23
CA GLU A 79 -7.63 3.78 -7.80
C GLU A 79 -8.46 3.26 -6.62
N ALA A 80 -8.61 1.93 -6.49
CA ALA A 80 -9.29 1.33 -5.35
C ALA A 80 -8.53 1.55 -4.01
N TYR A 81 -7.26 1.92 -4.11
CA TYR A 81 -6.37 2.26 -2.99
C TYR A 81 -6.12 3.77 -2.88
N GLY A 82 -6.78 4.58 -3.72
CA GLY A 82 -6.60 6.02 -3.76
C GLY A 82 -5.28 6.44 -4.41
N ILE A 83 -4.71 5.61 -5.29
CA ILE A 83 -3.50 5.90 -6.04
C ILE A 83 -3.91 6.25 -7.48
N ASP A 84 -3.81 7.52 -7.84
CA ASP A 84 -4.17 7.99 -9.18
C ASP A 84 -3.03 7.80 -10.19
N LYS A 85 -1.78 7.95 -9.73
CA LYS A 85 -0.56 7.75 -10.54
C LYS A 85 0.65 7.46 -9.67
N ALA A 86 1.70 6.93 -10.28
CA ALA A 86 3.00 6.77 -9.65
C ALA A 86 3.78 8.09 -9.58
N ASP A 87 4.71 8.18 -8.62
CA ASP A 87 5.56 9.36 -8.42
C ASP A 87 6.66 9.47 -9.51
N THR A 88 7.19 8.33 -9.96
CA THR A 88 8.26 8.23 -10.96
C THR A 88 8.05 7.00 -11.85
N ALA A 89 8.83 6.87 -12.92
CA ALA A 89 8.80 5.67 -13.77
C ALA A 89 9.44 4.44 -13.09
N TYR A 90 10.64 4.60 -12.53
CA TYR A 90 11.49 3.50 -12.04
C TYR A 90 11.79 3.57 -10.53
N GLY A 91 11.31 4.58 -9.82
CA GLY A 91 11.76 4.91 -8.48
C GLY A 91 12.94 5.91 -8.50
N THR A 92 13.53 6.15 -7.35
CA THR A 92 14.62 7.13 -7.17
C THR A 92 15.85 6.43 -6.64
N ILE A 93 17.01 6.67 -7.27
CA ILE A 93 18.29 6.21 -6.75
C ILE A 93 18.64 7.05 -5.51
N GLN A 94 18.75 6.39 -4.39
CA GLN A 94 19.13 7.04 -3.13
C GLN A 94 20.64 7.26 -3.10
N THR A 95 21.05 8.47 -2.76
CA THR A 95 22.48 8.87 -2.69
C THR A 95 22.88 9.42 -1.34
N ASP A 96 21.94 9.54 -0.41
CA ASP A 96 22.15 10.12 0.93
C ASP A 96 21.71 9.13 2.03
N SER A 97 22.71 8.49 2.64
CA SER A 97 22.49 7.57 3.76
C SER A 97 21.78 8.22 4.96
N THR A 98 21.97 9.52 5.18
CA THR A 98 21.33 10.25 6.27
C THR A 98 19.83 10.37 6.04
N GLN A 99 19.42 10.62 4.79
CA GLN A 99 17.99 10.67 4.45
C GLN A 99 17.33 9.30 4.64
N ILE A 100 17.99 8.21 4.22
CA ILE A 100 17.49 6.85 4.41
C ILE A 100 17.29 6.55 5.90
N LYS A 101 18.31 6.83 6.72
CA LYS A 101 18.23 6.63 8.17
C LYS A 101 17.12 7.45 8.82
N THR A 102 17.03 8.72 8.47
CA THR A 102 15.99 9.62 9.01
C THR A 102 14.58 9.15 8.61
N ALA A 103 14.39 8.72 7.36
CA ALA A 103 13.11 8.18 6.91
C ALA A 103 12.73 6.91 7.69
N ALA A 104 13.68 5.98 7.85
CA ALA A 104 13.48 4.75 8.62
C ALA A 104 13.18 5.04 10.10
N GLU A 105 13.87 6.01 10.71
CA GLU A 105 13.63 6.44 12.09
C GLU A 105 12.25 7.05 12.29
N ASN A 106 11.79 7.87 11.37
CA ASN A 106 10.46 8.47 11.43
C ASN A 106 9.36 7.40 11.37
N ILE A 107 9.50 6.40 10.51
CA ILE A 107 8.57 5.27 10.44
C ILE A 107 8.65 4.43 11.72
N GLN A 108 9.85 4.19 12.25
CA GLN A 108 10.04 3.44 13.50
C GLN A 108 9.41 4.16 14.70
N GLN A 109 9.53 5.48 14.79
CA GLN A 109 8.88 6.27 15.84
C GLN A 109 7.36 6.17 15.73
N ALA A 110 6.81 6.27 14.52
CA ALA A 110 5.38 6.07 14.29
C ALA A 110 4.94 4.65 14.68
N LEU A 111 5.73 3.62 14.35
CA LEU A 111 5.47 2.22 14.73
C LEU A 111 5.40 2.07 16.26
N TYR A 112 6.28 2.72 17.01
CA TYR A 112 6.33 2.64 18.46
C TYR A 112 5.15 3.33 19.18
N THR A 113 4.33 4.08 18.48
CA THR A 113 3.09 4.64 19.04
C THR A 113 1.98 3.60 19.21
N PHE A 114 2.13 2.40 18.65
CA PHE A 114 1.16 1.32 18.74
C PHE A 114 1.39 0.43 19.96
N SER A 115 0.30 0.07 20.63
CA SER A 115 0.35 -0.86 21.77
C SER A 115 0.43 -2.30 21.27
N TYR A 116 1.63 -2.89 21.24
CA TYR A 116 1.87 -4.25 20.75
C TYR A 116 0.95 -5.30 21.39
N GLU A 117 0.69 -5.19 22.70
CA GLU A 117 -0.15 -6.16 23.43
C GLU A 117 -1.62 -6.15 23.00
N LYS A 118 -2.09 -5.04 22.41
CA LYS A 118 -3.45 -4.91 21.89
C LYS A 118 -3.59 -5.44 20.47
N LEU A 119 -2.49 -5.63 19.75
CA LEU A 119 -2.50 -6.12 18.38
C LEU A 119 -2.92 -7.60 18.34
N ASN A 120 -3.65 -7.96 17.31
CA ASN A 120 -3.96 -9.36 17.00
C ASN A 120 -2.72 -10.06 16.43
N VAL A 121 -2.76 -11.39 16.30
CA VAL A 121 -1.62 -12.20 15.87
C VAL A 121 -1.06 -11.75 14.51
N LYS A 122 -1.93 -11.45 13.54
CA LYS A 122 -1.52 -10.99 12.21
C LYS A 122 -0.77 -9.66 12.29
N ASN A 123 -1.30 -8.71 13.03
CA ASN A 123 -0.71 -7.38 13.19
C ASN A 123 0.57 -7.41 14.01
N LYS A 124 0.70 -8.32 14.99
CA LYS A 124 1.97 -8.55 15.72
C LYS A 124 3.07 -9.03 14.79
N ILE A 125 2.79 -9.98 13.92
CA ILE A 125 3.75 -10.46 12.91
C ILE A 125 4.18 -9.31 12.00
N THR A 126 3.22 -8.52 11.49
CA THR A 126 3.52 -7.36 10.64
C THR A 126 4.35 -6.31 11.39
N TYR A 127 4.04 -6.06 12.65
CA TYR A 127 4.79 -5.14 13.51
C TYR A 127 6.26 -5.61 13.69
N ASP A 128 6.46 -6.89 13.98
CA ASP A 128 7.81 -7.46 14.21
C ASP A 128 8.63 -7.45 12.90
N LEU A 129 8.01 -7.81 11.76
CA LEU A 129 8.65 -7.75 10.45
C LEU A 129 9.04 -6.32 10.08
N LEU A 130 8.13 -5.36 10.25
CA LEU A 130 8.41 -3.96 9.95
C LEU A 130 9.51 -3.40 10.85
N LYS A 131 9.50 -3.73 12.14
CA LYS A 131 10.55 -3.34 13.09
C LYS A 131 11.92 -3.89 12.67
N GLN A 132 11.98 -5.15 12.25
CA GLN A 132 13.22 -5.76 11.76
C GLN A 132 13.68 -5.12 10.45
N TYR A 133 12.79 -4.93 9.50
CA TYR A 133 13.08 -4.29 8.22
C TYR A 133 13.67 -2.88 8.40
N LEU A 134 13.03 -2.04 9.23
CA LEU A 134 13.51 -0.68 9.50
C LEU A 134 14.89 -0.67 10.18
N ARG A 135 15.19 -1.66 11.01
CA ARG A 135 16.53 -1.83 11.58
C ARG A 135 17.55 -2.17 10.50
N SER A 136 17.27 -3.18 9.67
CA SER A 136 18.16 -3.56 8.56
C SER A 136 18.39 -2.39 7.61
N LEU A 137 17.34 -1.67 7.22
CA LEU A 137 17.45 -0.51 6.33
C LEU A 137 18.39 0.58 6.89
N ARG A 138 18.37 0.80 8.20
CA ARG A 138 19.28 1.76 8.85
C ARG A 138 20.73 1.27 8.89
N GLU A 139 20.93 -0.03 9.12
CA GLU A 139 22.26 -0.65 9.13
C GLU A 139 22.83 -0.68 7.70
N GLU A 140 22.04 -1.05 6.71
CA GLU A 140 22.40 -1.09 5.29
C GLU A 140 22.72 0.29 4.71
N ALA A 141 22.08 1.35 5.21
CA ALA A 141 22.35 2.72 4.79
C ALA A 141 23.83 3.14 4.97
N ASP A 142 24.57 2.53 5.90
CA ASP A 142 26.01 2.76 6.07
C ASP A 142 26.85 2.15 4.93
N TYR A 143 26.26 1.24 4.18
CA TYR A 143 26.87 0.51 3.08
C TYR A 143 26.26 0.87 1.72
N LEU A 144 25.57 2.00 1.62
CA LEU A 144 24.84 2.43 0.43
C LEU A 144 25.66 2.32 -0.87
N TYR A 145 26.92 2.73 -0.82
CA TYR A 145 27.83 2.68 -1.99
C TYR A 145 28.49 1.33 -2.23
N TYR A 146 28.13 0.29 -1.48
CA TYR A 146 28.46 -1.10 -1.81
C TYR A 146 27.39 -1.78 -2.67
N GLU A 147 26.26 -1.10 -2.91
CA GLU A 147 25.29 -1.54 -3.88
C GLU A 147 25.87 -1.42 -5.29
N GLU A 148 25.65 -2.43 -6.10
CA GLU A 148 26.05 -2.49 -7.50
C GLU A 148 24.81 -2.52 -8.40
N PRO A 149 24.14 -1.38 -8.65
CA PRO A 149 22.96 -1.33 -9.51
C PRO A 149 23.24 -1.88 -10.92
N LEU A 150 24.45 -1.70 -11.42
CA LEU A 150 24.91 -2.24 -12.71
C LEU A 150 25.82 -3.44 -12.47
N ASN A 151 25.26 -4.62 -12.38
CA ASN A 151 26.04 -5.85 -12.26
C ASN A 151 25.73 -6.86 -13.38
N THR A 152 26.57 -7.88 -13.55
CA THR A 152 26.50 -8.81 -14.70
C THR A 152 25.36 -9.83 -14.60
N VAL A 153 24.77 -10.04 -13.43
CA VAL A 153 23.78 -11.11 -13.19
C VAL A 153 22.36 -10.57 -13.19
N ASN A 154 22.09 -9.60 -12.33
CA ASN A 154 20.76 -9.06 -12.09
C ASN A 154 20.77 -7.52 -12.04
N GLY A 155 21.72 -6.89 -12.68
CA GLY A 155 21.78 -5.45 -12.75
C GLY A 155 20.61 -4.83 -13.52
N VAL A 156 20.33 -3.59 -13.23
CA VAL A 156 19.21 -2.82 -13.80
C VAL A 156 19.22 -2.86 -15.34
N GLN A 157 20.39 -2.84 -15.96
CA GLN A 157 20.55 -2.91 -17.42
C GLN A 157 20.03 -4.21 -18.04
N THR A 158 19.93 -5.29 -17.25
CA THR A 158 19.35 -6.56 -17.70
C THR A 158 17.89 -6.71 -17.28
N GLN A 159 17.52 -6.16 -16.14
CA GLN A 159 16.16 -6.28 -15.61
C GLN A 159 15.15 -5.39 -16.33
N ILE A 160 15.49 -4.13 -16.62
CA ILE A 160 14.57 -3.20 -17.27
C ILE A 160 14.05 -3.73 -18.61
N PRO A 161 14.88 -4.24 -19.56
CA PRO A 161 14.37 -4.81 -20.80
C PRO A 161 13.38 -5.97 -20.59
N ILE A 162 13.65 -6.82 -19.60
CA ILE A 162 12.76 -7.95 -19.27
C ILE A 162 11.40 -7.43 -18.77
N VAL A 163 11.42 -6.58 -17.76
CA VAL A 163 10.21 -5.99 -17.18
C VAL A 163 9.39 -5.26 -18.24
N LEU A 164 10.03 -4.49 -19.10
CA LEU A 164 9.34 -3.77 -20.17
C LEU A 164 8.79 -4.72 -21.25
N SER A 165 9.47 -5.83 -21.55
CA SER A 165 8.97 -6.82 -22.51
C SER A 165 7.78 -7.63 -22.01
N GLU A 166 7.64 -7.75 -20.70
CA GLU A 166 6.55 -8.47 -20.02
C GLU A 166 5.40 -7.54 -19.59
N TYR A 167 5.50 -6.22 -19.89
CA TYR A 167 4.50 -5.24 -19.49
C TYR A 167 3.16 -5.55 -20.15
N GLN A 168 2.11 -5.72 -19.34
CA GLN A 168 0.79 -6.08 -19.80
C GLN A 168 -0.10 -4.85 -19.97
N PHE A 169 -0.77 -4.75 -21.13
CA PHE A 169 -1.69 -3.66 -21.43
C PHE A 169 -3.13 -4.14 -21.21
N TYR A 170 -3.79 -3.65 -20.19
CA TYR A 170 -5.20 -3.96 -19.91
C TYR A 170 -6.12 -2.91 -20.53
N ASP A 171 -5.65 -1.66 -20.62
CA ASP A 171 -6.38 -0.56 -21.21
C ASP A 171 -5.43 0.49 -21.84
N ARG A 172 -6.00 1.61 -22.28
CA ARG A 172 -5.24 2.70 -22.91
C ARG A 172 -4.32 3.42 -21.92
N THR A 173 -4.71 3.51 -20.67
CA THR A 173 -3.91 4.19 -19.63
C THR A 173 -2.59 3.46 -19.40
N ASP A 174 -2.60 2.11 -19.46
CA ASP A 174 -1.38 1.32 -19.39
C ASP A 174 -0.42 1.61 -20.54
N VAL A 175 -0.94 1.83 -21.75
CA VAL A 175 -0.11 2.18 -22.91
C VAL A 175 0.53 3.56 -22.72
N GLU A 176 -0.22 4.55 -22.23
CA GLU A 176 0.29 5.89 -21.95
C GLU A 176 1.37 5.84 -20.85
N ALA A 177 1.11 5.13 -19.74
CA ALA A 177 2.06 4.93 -18.67
C ALA A 177 3.35 4.20 -19.13
N TYR A 178 3.22 3.21 -20.01
CA TYR A 178 4.39 2.52 -20.59
C TYR A 178 5.25 3.45 -21.46
N LEU A 179 4.63 4.31 -22.26
CA LEU A 179 5.35 5.28 -23.07
C LEU A 179 6.09 6.32 -22.19
N ASP A 180 5.48 6.74 -21.10
CA ASP A 180 6.12 7.60 -20.10
C ASP A 180 7.33 6.90 -19.47
N VAL A 181 7.19 5.63 -19.06
CA VAL A 181 8.28 4.81 -18.55
C VAL A 181 9.43 4.72 -19.56
N LEU A 182 9.13 4.45 -20.83
CA LEU A 182 10.17 4.40 -21.89
C LEU A 182 10.89 5.75 -22.04
N SER A 183 10.16 6.85 -21.97
CA SER A 183 10.73 8.19 -22.14
C SER A 183 11.71 8.56 -21.01
N GLU A 184 11.44 8.10 -19.78
CA GLU A 184 12.26 8.36 -18.60
C GLU A 184 13.46 7.40 -18.43
N THR A 185 13.54 6.34 -19.24
CA THR A 185 14.62 5.32 -19.14
C THR A 185 16.01 5.94 -19.18
N ARG A 186 16.24 6.90 -20.08
CA ARG A 186 17.54 7.57 -20.23
C ARG A 186 17.93 8.32 -18.94
N ASP A 187 17.02 9.07 -18.38
CA ASP A 187 17.31 9.91 -17.21
C ASP A 187 17.51 9.05 -15.97
N TYR A 188 16.81 7.92 -15.86
CA TYR A 188 17.04 6.94 -14.83
C TYR A 188 18.44 6.33 -14.91
N PHE A 189 18.89 5.91 -16.09
CA PHE A 189 20.28 5.43 -16.27
C PHE A 189 21.33 6.50 -15.99
N GLN A 190 21.06 7.77 -16.25
CA GLN A 190 21.96 8.85 -15.87
C GLN A 190 22.10 8.99 -14.34
N GLN A 191 21.03 8.78 -13.58
CA GLN A 191 21.09 8.74 -12.11
C GLN A 191 21.96 7.57 -11.63
N ILE A 192 21.80 6.37 -12.21
CA ILE A 192 22.61 5.21 -11.87
C ILE A 192 24.08 5.47 -12.17
N ILE A 193 24.41 6.01 -13.34
CA ILE A 193 25.79 6.35 -13.72
C ILE A 193 26.38 7.40 -12.76
N ALA A 194 25.58 8.33 -12.28
CA ALA A 194 26.04 9.31 -11.29
C ALA A 194 26.28 8.69 -9.91
N PHE A 195 25.51 7.67 -9.54
CA PHE A 195 25.69 6.91 -8.31
C PHE A 195 26.96 6.04 -8.33
N GLU A 196 27.28 5.42 -9.46
CA GLU A 196 28.42 4.52 -9.66
C GLU A 196 29.81 5.26 -9.78
N ARG A 197 29.83 6.59 -9.88
CA ARG A 197 31.01 7.42 -10.03
C ARG A 197 31.55 7.95 -8.70
#